data_7580ea1b756b13567e67ee085f9a827b
#
_entry.id   7580ea1b756b13567e67ee085f9a827b
#
_cell.length_a   1.000
_cell.length_b   1.000
_cell.length_c   1.000
_cell.angle_alpha   90.00
_cell.angle_beta   90.00
_cell.angle_gamma   90.00
#
_symmetry.space_group_name_H-M   'P 1'
#
loop_
_entity.id
_entity.type
_entity.pdbx_description
1 polymer ?
#
loop_
_entity_poly.entity_id
_entity_poly.type
_entity_poly.pdbx_seq_one_letter_code
_entity_poly.pdbx_strand_id
1 'polypeptide(L)'
;MKQFINYIIILIGIIYASGCANISNSLSGGAKDTIAPVILKEIPMYDEKNVTAKQIEITFNEYVKIKDRTSFIVSPPLKSAPVIFTRGKRVIAQYDSTLNQNTTYLFDFGSAIVDLNEGNPLGDYRLRFSTGDIIDSLHLSGRARHAFTFDSVKNMKILLYKDNTDSLPFTTPPDAVALVSQRGFFVVDALKDQPYRIIAVEDKNNNNIYDAGEMVGFLDSMMRPVTFGSDTMTVGDYERDSISTFDYLPLVRIFQENINRQYLVEYKREQERKVVLYFAQHYPEIHSIDFFSSDSVALDSEKIIVEKSFFGDTVTYWFANDSVPPKMYAEIVYVKPDSTDVDMPTNAMLRFKDFVKQDNVNRKSKKNDKEEKDEIPKLQVATRVNETRVMETGFNLVFNAPLTNIDYEKISLYKMDEEGKNPKKIAFEINPDTSNLCNYVFNTDKWESGLIYNVEFLAGAFKDIYNLENDSVNKKIQTPNIDKFSTIQLDFTNVECNYIVQLMQNNKTVQTKQTDKNGILTISFIVPDTYSIKIIEDKNNNNRWDTGSLKKRLQPERVKLYKLADGKTTLKLRQGWENVLPIDVKELFAE
;
A
#
# COMPACT_ATOMS: atom_id res chain seq x y z
N MET A 1 -18.51 -67.54 49.58
CA MET A 1 -19.33 -67.45 48.34
C MET A 1 -20.47 -66.45 48.43
N LYS A 2 -21.31 -66.44 49.47
CA LYS A 2 -22.44 -65.50 49.55
C LYS A 2 -22.07 -64.01 49.58
N GLN A 3 -20.94 -63.63 50.22
CA GLN A 3 -20.49 -62.22 50.25
C GLN A 3 -19.96 -61.76 48.88
N PHE A 4 -19.33 -62.66 48.12
CA PHE A 4 -18.79 -62.32 46.79
C PHE A 4 -19.91 -62.09 45.76
N ILE A 5 -21.02 -62.81 45.89
CA ILE A 5 -22.22 -62.62 45.07
C ILE A 5 -22.90 -61.29 45.33
N ASN A 6 -22.96 -60.85 46.60
CA ASN A 6 -23.50 -59.55 46.95
C ASN A 6 -22.68 -58.36 46.38
N TYR A 7 -21.35 -58.46 46.37
CA TYR A 7 -20.52 -57.43 45.72
C TYR A 7 -20.67 -57.41 44.19
N ILE A 8 -20.90 -58.57 43.57
CA ILE A 8 -21.17 -58.61 42.11
C ILE A 8 -22.53 -58.01 41.79
N ILE A 9 -23.56 -58.24 42.62
CA ILE A 9 -24.90 -57.66 42.44
C ILE A 9 -24.87 -56.16 42.65
N ILE A 10 -24.08 -55.62 43.60
CA ILE A 10 -23.91 -54.17 43.83
C ILE A 10 -23.11 -53.54 42.66
N LEU A 11 -22.12 -54.21 42.15
CA LEU A 11 -21.32 -53.75 41.00
C LEU A 11 -22.15 -53.68 39.71
N ILE A 12 -23.00 -54.70 39.49
CA ILE A 12 -23.94 -54.72 38.37
C ILE A 12 -25.01 -53.60 38.53
N GLY A 13 -25.50 -53.38 39.75
CA GLY A 13 -26.44 -52.27 40.04
C GLY A 13 -25.85 -50.86 39.76
N ILE A 14 -24.56 -50.68 40.05
CA ILE A 14 -23.85 -49.42 39.76
C ILE A 14 -23.66 -49.22 38.23
N ILE A 15 -23.42 -50.26 37.48
CA ILE A 15 -23.27 -50.21 36.00
C ILE A 15 -24.60 -49.87 35.32
N TYR A 16 -25.75 -50.34 35.87
CA TYR A 16 -27.07 -49.97 35.33
C TYR A 16 -27.51 -48.56 35.74
N ALA A 17 -26.93 -47.95 36.77
CA ALA A 17 -27.25 -46.59 37.18
C ALA A 17 -26.49 -45.48 36.41
N SER A 18 -25.50 -45.83 35.58
CA SER A 18 -24.82 -44.92 34.68
C SER A 18 -25.54 -44.77 33.34
N GLY A 19 -26.87 -44.63 33.36
CA GLY A 19 -27.62 -44.19 32.20
C GLY A 19 -27.21 -42.73 31.88
N CYS A 20 -26.34 -42.56 30.91
CA CYS A 20 -26.13 -41.26 30.30
C CYS A 20 -27.50 -40.74 29.83
N ALA A 21 -28.03 -39.76 30.49
CA ALA A 21 -29.09 -38.95 29.94
C ALA A 21 -28.54 -38.33 28.65
N ASN A 22 -28.88 -38.91 27.53
CA ASN A 22 -28.62 -38.37 26.21
C ASN A 22 -29.46 -37.09 26.11
N ILE A 23 -28.85 -35.91 26.35
CA ILE A 23 -29.46 -34.62 26.06
C ILE A 23 -29.47 -34.49 24.52
N SER A 24 -30.24 -35.31 23.86
CA SER A 24 -30.37 -35.32 22.41
C SER A 24 -31.52 -34.47 21.91
N ASN A 25 -31.93 -33.46 22.66
CA ASN A 25 -32.73 -32.37 22.11
C ASN A 25 -32.37 -31.11 22.92
N SER A 26 -31.38 -30.35 22.45
CA SER A 26 -31.44 -28.94 22.68
C SER A 26 -32.84 -28.48 22.25
N LEU A 27 -33.57 -27.86 23.11
CA LEU A 27 -34.82 -27.18 22.78
C LEU A 27 -34.51 -26.31 21.55
N SER A 28 -34.78 -26.83 20.36
CA SER A 28 -34.79 -26.04 19.13
C SER A 28 -35.95 -25.07 19.33
N GLY A 29 -35.61 -23.79 19.56
CA GLY A 29 -36.57 -22.72 19.49
C GLY A 29 -37.40 -22.85 18.21
N GLY A 30 -38.54 -22.22 18.11
CA GLY A 30 -39.36 -22.17 16.91
C GLY A 30 -38.56 -21.76 15.68
N ALA A 31 -39.15 -21.74 14.49
CA ALA A 31 -38.51 -21.27 13.27
C ALA A 31 -37.85 -19.91 13.55
N LYS A 32 -36.57 -19.75 13.13
CA LYS A 32 -35.84 -18.52 13.28
C LYS A 32 -36.61 -17.37 12.65
N ASP A 33 -36.84 -16.30 13.40
CA ASP A 33 -37.44 -15.09 12.83
C ASP A 33 -36.50 -14.46 11.80
N THR A 34 -37.03 -14.15 10.63
CA THR A 34 -36.33 -13.51 9.52
C THR A 34 -36.94 -12.16 9.15
N ILE A 35 -37.91 -11.68 9.95
CA ILE A 35 -38.63 -10.44 9.70
C ILE A 35 -37.82 -9.28 10.30
N ALA A 36 -37.65 -8.23 9.53
CA ALA A 36 -37.00 -7.00 10.01
C ALA A 36 -37.93 -6.24 10.96
N PRO A 37 -37.36 -5.50 11.95
CA PRO A 37 -38.17 -4.62 12.82
C PRO A 37 -38.90 -3.57 12.00
N VAL A 38 -40.15 -3.22 12.42
CA VAL A 38 -41.00 -2.24 11.74
C VAL A 38 -41.12 -0.99 12.60
N ILE A 39 -40.93 0.18 11.97
CA ILE A 39 -41.11 1.49 12.62
C ILE A 39 -42.60 1.76 12.83
N LEU A 40 -42.99 2.06 14.05
CA LEU A 40 -44.37 2.43 14.44
C LEU A 40 -44.54 3.92 14.60
N LYS A 41 -43.49 4.63 15.03
CA LYS A 41 -43.55 6.08 15.31
C LYS A 41 -42.17 6.69 15.29
N GLU A 42 -42.07 7.90 14.72
CA GLU A 42 -40.87 8.74 14.67
C GLU A 42 -41.17 10.10 15.33
N ILE A 43 -40.22 10.65 16.06
CA ILE A 43 -40.25 12.00 16.62
C ILE A 43 -38.85 12.61 16.44
N PRO A 44 -38.66 13.66 15.62
CA PRO A 44 -39.65 14.24 14.70
C PRO A 44 -40.07 13.26 13.60
N MET A 45 -41.16 13.52 12.91
CA MET A 45 -41.56 12.72 11.72
C MET A 45 -40.65 13.01 10.55
N TYR A 46 -40.55 12.03 9.62
CA TYR A 46 -39.85 12.23 8.37
C TYR A 46 -40.41 13.44 7.61
N ASP A 47 -39.52 14.35 7.16
CA ASP A 47 -39.83 15.63 6.50
C ASP A 47 -40.65 16.62 7.35
N GLU A 48 -40.62 16.48 8.68
CA GLU A 48 -41.20 17.46 9.59
C GLU A 48 -40.44 18.80 9.53
N LYS A 49 -41.20 19.90 9.56
CA LYS A 49 -40.67 21.27 9.49
C LYS A 49 -40.77 21.96 10.82
N ASN A 50 -39.97 23.02 11.02
CA ASN A 50 -39.96 23.83 12.25
C ASN A 50 -39.70 23.00 13.52
N VAL A 51 -38.87 21.98 13.39
CA VAL A 51 -38.55 21.07 14.48
C VAL A 51 -37.69 21.77 15.53
N THR A 52 -38.10 21.66 16.80
CA THR A 52 -37.37 22.19 17.96
C THR A 52 -36.95 21.07 18.95
N ALA A 53 -37.06 19.82 18.53
CA ALA A 53 -36.74 18.65 19.37
C ALA A 53 -35.28 18.65 19.81
N LYS A 54 -35.00 18.17 21.03
CA LYS A 54 -33.63 17.98 21.55
C LYS A 54 -33.14 16.54 21.45
N GLN A 55 -33.99 15.66 20.98
CA GLN A 55 -33.66 14.25 20.72
C GLN A 55 -34.51 13.70 19.58
N ILE A 56 -34.04 12.66 18.98
CA ILE A 56 -34.80 11.84 18.04
C ILE A 56 -35.22 10.57 18.75
N GLU A 57 -36.47 10.15 18.54
CA GLU A 57 -37.03 8.93 19.10
C GLU A 57 -37.71 8.11 18.00
N ILE A 58 -37.28 6.87 17.78
CA ILE A 58 -37.86 5.93 16.82
C ILE A 58 -38.41 4.74 17.60
N THR A 59 -39.70 4.46 17.47
CA THR A 59 -40.39 3.36 18.18
C THR A 59 -40.67 2.22 17.21
N PHE A 60 -40.37 0.99 17.62
CA PHE A 60 -40.51 -0.22 16.84
C PHE A 60 -41.61 -1.16 17.39
N ASN A 61 -42.06 -2.10 16.55
CA ASN A 61 -42.95 -3.19 16.92
C ASN A 61 -42.33 -4.17 17.93
N GLU A 62 -40.98 -4.26 17.95
CA GLU A 62 -40.19 -5.20 18.74
C GLU A 62 -38.97 -4.54 19.40
N TYR A 63 -38.19 -5.34 20.17
CA TYR A 63 -36.95 -4.87 20.78
C TYR A 63 -35.83 -4.83 19.74
N VAL A 64 -35.09 -3.74 19.71
CA VAL A 64 -33.99 -3.49 18.76
C VAL A 64 -32.70 -3.18 19.50
N LYS A 65 -31.57 -3.35 18.82
CA LYS A 65 -30.22 -2.96 19.28
C LYS A 65 -29.48 -2.21 18.20
N ILE A 66 -28.50 -1.42 18.61
CA ILE A 66 -27.55 -0.78 17.70
C ILE A 66 -26.36 -1.71 17.53
N LYS A 67 -26.23 -2.29 16.34
CA LYS A 67 -25.16 -3.24 16.01
C LYS A 67 -23.84 -2.55 15.72
N ASP A 68 -23.90 -1.44 14.98
CA ASP A 68 -22.72 -0.67 14.57
C ASP A 68 -23.00 0.84 14.72
N ARG A 69 -22.25 1.47 15.63
CA ARG A 69 -22.37 2.92 15.85
C ARG A 69 -21.56 3.73 14.84
N THR A 70 -20.62 3.12 14.14
CA THR A 70 -19.78 3.82 13.16
C THR A 70 -20.54 4.12 11.86
N SER A 71 -21.62 3.38 11.60
CA SER A 71 -22.53 3.61 10.47
C SER A 71 -23.50 4.79 10.69
N PHE A 72 -23.54 5.36 11.90
CA PHE A 72 -24.42 6.48 12.20
C PHE A 72 -23.72 7.82 12.00
N ILE A 73 -24.32 8.67 11.20
CA ILE A 73 -23.84 10.05 10.99
C ILE A 73 -24.99 11.05 10.98
N VAL A 74 -24.66 12.31 11.24
CA VAL A 74 -25.59 13.44 11.14
C VAL A 74 -25.06 14.47 10.17
N SER A 75 -25.87 14.87 9.21
CA SER A 75 -25.54 15.88 8.21
C SER A 75 -26.55 17.04 8.28
N PRO A 76 -26.09 18.30 8.40
CA PRO A 76 -24.75 18.76 8.76
C PRO A 76 -24.27 18.20 10.10
N PRO A 77 -22.93 18.06 10.31
CA PRO A 77 -22.41 17.54 11.57
C PRO A 77 -22.74 18.49 12.74
N LEU A 78 -23.02 17.91 13.88
CA LEU A 78 -23.27 18.66 15.12
C LEU A 78 -21.95 18.99 15.82
N LYS A 79 -21.94 19.98 16.71
CA LYS A 79 -20.74 20.35 17.50
C LYS A 79 -20.21 19.19 18.35
N SER A 80 -21.12 18.34 18.84
CA SER A 80 -20.80 17.10 19.54
C SER A 80 -21.61 15.95 18.93
N ALA A 81 -21.00 14.78 18.83
CA ALA A 81 -21.66 13.59 18.30
C ALA A 81 -22.86 13.22 19.21
N PRO A 82 -24.04 12.90 18.65
CA PRO A 82 -25.19 12.44 19.42
C PRO A 82 -24.88 11.13 20.14
N VAL A 83 -25.44 10.97 21.32
CA VAL A 83 -25.43 9.71 22.05
C VAL A 83 -26.63 8.87 21.61
N ILE A 84 -26.36 7.71 21.00
CA ILE A 84 -27.38 6.78 20.55
C ILE A 84 -27.49 5.64 21.56
N PHE A 85 -28.70 5.35 22.00
CA PHE A 85 -29.00 4.22 22.87
C PHE A 85 -30.41 3.67 22.63
N THR A 86 -30.63 2.45 23.12
CA THR A 86 -31.96 1.81 23.07
C THR A 86 -32.61 1.83 24.43
N ARG A 87 -33.92 2.09 24.47
CA ARG A 87 -34.76 2.01 25.70
C ARG A 87 -36.07 1.30 25.38
N GLY A 88 -36.18 0.04 25.80
CA GLY A 88 -37.29 -0.80 25.40
C GLY A 88 -37.32 -1.03 23.90
N LYS A 89 -38.45 -0.77 23.26
CA LYS A 89 -38.65 -0.86 21.81
C LYS A 89 -38.30 0.45 21.07
N ARG A 90 -37.46 1.30 21.65
CA ARG A 90 -37.12 2.61 21.07
C ARG A 90 -35.62 2.77 20.89
N VAL A 91 -35.24 3.40 19.78
CA VAL A 91 -33.93 3.99 19.56
C VAL A 91 -34.02 5.48 19.83
N ILE A 92 -33.11 6.00 20.63
CA ILE A 92 -33.03 7.41 21.01
C ILE A 92 -31.66 7.93 20.60
N ALA A 93 -31.65 9.03 19.82
CA ALA A 93 -30.44 9.79 19.54
C ALA A 93 -30.55 11.14 20.25
N GLN A 94 -29.78 11.31 21.32
CA GLN A 94 -29.78 12.53 22.15
C GLN A 94 -28.59 13.40 21.80
N TYR A 95 -28.81 14.71 21.67
CA TYR A 95 -27.74 15.69 21.35
C TYR A 95 -27.88 16.92 22.26
N ASP A 96 -26.71 17.44 22.67
CA ASP A 96 -26.63 18.58 23.59
C ASP A 96 -26.52 19.93 22.87
N SER A 97 -26.20 19.90 21.57
CA SER A 97 -26.01 21.11 20.75
C SER A 97 -27.36 21.66 20.26
N THR A 98 -27.46 22.99 20.23
CA THR A 98 -28.58 23.66 19.56
C THR A 98 -28.45 23.47 18.06
N LEU A 99 -29.52 23.01 17.40
CA LEU A 99 -29.58 22.88 15.97
C LEU A 99 -29.54 24.28 15.29
N ASN A 100 -28.87 24.38 14.18
CA ASN A 100 -28.83 25.60 13.37
C ASN A 100 -30.25 25.90 12.86
N GLN A 101 -30.63 27.19 12.83
CA GLN A 101 -31.91 27.61 12.27
C GLN A 101 -31.97 27.45 10.75
N ASN A 102 -33.14 27.26 10.18
CA ASN A 102 -33.39 27.14 8.74
C ASN A 102 -32.46 26.11 8.05
N THR A 103 -32.28 24.96 8.72
CA THR A 103 -31.36 23.93 8.28
C THR A 103 -32.07 22.58 8.22
N THR A 104 -31.91 21.89 7.10
CA THR A 104 -32.36 20.51 6.95
C THR A 104 -31.31 19.58 7.53
N TYR A 105 -31.70 18.74 8.46
CA TYR A 105 -30.84 17.72 9.07
C TYR A 105 -31.21 16.33 8.56
N LEU A 106 -30.20 15.53 8.31
CA LEU A 106 -30.29 14.11 7.97
C LEU A 106 -29.59 13.31 9.05
N PHE A 107 -30.33 12.44 9.76
CA PHE A 107 -29.81 11.47 10.68
C PHE A 107 -29.79 10.11 9.97
N ASP A 108 -28.61 9.72 9.52
CA ASP A 108 -28.42 8.49 8.76
C ASP A 108 -27.97 7.39 9.72
N PHE A 109 -28.82 6.40 9.94
CA PHE A 109 -28.55 5.23 10.77
C PHE A 109 -27.94 4.09 9.94
N GLY A 110 -27.95 4.19 8.60
CA GLY A 110 -27.55 3.11 7.71
C GLY A 110 -28.21 1.79 8.12
N SER A 111 -27.44 0.72 8.18
CA SER A 111 -27.88 -0.61 8.62
C SER A 111 -27.61 -0.89 10.11
N ALA A 112 -27.39 0.15 10.94
CA ALA A 112 -27.00 -0.01 12.34
C ALA A 112 -28.10 -0.61 13.23
N ILE A 113 -29.39 -0.39 12.89
CA ILE A 113 -30.51 -0.86 13.68
C ILE A 113 -30.88 -2.28 13.27
N VAL A 114 -30.85 -3.19 14.25
CA VAL A 114 -31.23 -4.60 14.04
C VAL A 114 -32.14 -5.06 15.18
N ASP A 115 -32.95 -6.13 14.95
CA ASP A 115 -33.69 -6.75 16.06
C ASP A 115 -32.74 -7.26 17.17
N LEU A 116 -33.26 -7.40 18.36
CA LEU A 116 -32.45 -7.78 19.52
C LEU A 116 -32.00 -9.22 19.49
N ASN A 117 -32.82 -10.13 19.03
CA ASN A 117 -32.60 -11.58 19.12
C ASN A 117 -31.78 -12.10 17.94
N GLU A 118 -32.36 -12.11 16.75
CA GLU A 118 -31.81 -12.75 15.54
C GLU A 118 -30.82 -11.83 14.81
N GLY A 119 -30.91 -10.51 15.01
CA GLY A 119 -30.05 -9.52 14.36
C GLY A 119 -30.49 -9.18 12.94
N ASN A 120 -31.78 -9.37 12.59
CA ASN A 120 -32.33 -8.97 11.31
C ASN A 120 -32.24 -7.45 11.16
N PRO A 121 -31.61 -6.93 10.09
CA PRO A 121 -31.43 -5.47 9.92
C PRO A 121 -32.74 -4.80 9.52
N LEU A 122 -32.95 -3.57 10.04
CA LEU A 122 -34.00 -2.68 9.57
C LEU A 122 -33.84 -2.33 8.08
N GLY A 123 -32.61 -2.37 7.59
CA GLY A 123 -32.19 -1.83 6.30
C GLY A 123 -31.57 -0.45 6.45
N ASP A 124 -31.30 0.21 5.33
CA ASP A 124 -30.77 1.56 5.34
C ASP A 124 -31.89 2.52 5.76
N TYR A 125 -31.75 3.10 6.96
CA TYR A 125 -32.74 4.00 7.51
C TYR A 125 -32.16 5.39 7.74
N ARG A 126 -32.88 6.39 7.20
CA ARG A 126 -32.54 7.81 7.27
C ARG A 126 -33.74 8.61 7.73
N LEU A 127 -33.54 9.48 8.70
CA LEU A 127 -34.56 10.42 9.17
C LEU A 127 -34.16 11.84 8.78
N ARG A 128 -34.99 12.48 7.97
CA ARG A 128 -34.80 13.87 7.52
C ARG A 128 -35.87 14.77 8.13
N PHE A 129 -35.47 15.95 8.62
CA PHE A 129 -36.37 17.01 9.07
C PHE A 129 -35.71 18.39 8.95
N SER A 130 -36.45 19.46 9.10
CA SER A 130 -35.92 20.83 9.04
C SER A 130 -36.28 21.63 10.30
N THR A 131 -35.36 22.49 10.74
CA THR A 131 -35.58 23.51 11.74
C THR A 131 -36.24 24.77 11.20
N GLY A 132 -36.50 24.83 9.91
CA GLY A 132 -37.17 25.92 9.18
C GLY A 132 -38.36 25.44 8.34
N ASP A 133 -38.88 26.32 7.52
CA ASP A 133 -40.05 26.06 6.65
C ASP A 133 -39.73 25.25 5.39
N ILE A 134 -38.45 25.06 5.07
CA ILE A 134 -37.99 24.42 3.82
C ILE A 134 -37.31 23.11 4.18
N ILE A 135 -37.60 22.06 3.39
CA ILE A 135 -36.85 20.82 3.33
C ILE A 135 -35.97 20.87 2.10
N ASP A 136 -34.65 20.85 2.28
CA ASP A 136 -33.69 20.69 1.19
C ASP A 136 -33.72 19.24 0.71
N SER A 137 -33.80 19.03 -0.62
CA SER A 137 -34.03 17.69 -1.21
C SER A 137 -33.08 17.32 -2.33
N LEU A 138 -32.11 18.18 -2.65
CA LEU A 138 -31.12 17.90 -3.67
C LEU A 138 -30.03 16.95 -3.14
N HIS A 139 -29.35 16.27 -4.05
CA HIS A 139 -28.27 15.35 -3.69
C HIS A 139 -27.05 15.47 -4.61
N LEU A 140 -25.92 14.99 -4.10
CA LEU A 140 -24.69 14.71 -4.86
C LEU A 140 -24.33 13.25 -4.71
N SER A 141 -24.01 12.59 -5.81
CA SER A 141 -23.55 11.20 -5.82
C SER A 141 -22.23 11.07 -6.55
N GLY A 142 -21.47 10.04 -6.20
CA GLY A 142 -20.17 9.79 -6.81
C GLY A 142 -19.55 8.49 -6.35
N ARG A 143 -18.32 8.30 -6.79
CA ARG A 143 -17.47 7.16 -6.43
C ARG A 143 -16.19 7.63 -5.76
N ALA A 144 -15.69 6.83 -4.80
CA ALA A 144 -14.42 7.05 -4.14
C ALA A 144 -13.59 5.77 -4.21
N ARG A 145 -12.39 5.83 -4.78
CA ARG A 145 -11.49 4.69 -4.99
C ARG A 145 -10.06 5.10 -4.71
N HIS A 146 -9.26 4.15 -4.23
CA HIS A 146 -7.83 4.39 -4.09
C HIS A 146 -7.20 4.68 -5.45
N ALA A 147 -6.43 5.76 -5.55
CA ALA A 147 -5.90 6.28 -6.81
C ALA A 147 -4.96 5.28 -7.54
N PHE A 148 -4.23 4.47 -6.77
CA PHE A 148 -3.24 3.54 -7.32
C PHE A 148 -3.75 2.10 -7.45
N THR A 149 -4.54 1.60 -6.47
CA THR A 149 -4.99 0.19 -6.44
C THR A 149 -6.40 -0.02 -6.96
N PHE A 150 -7.21 1.06 -7.07
CA PHE A 150 -8.64 1.07 -7.44
C PHE A 150 -9.56 0.39 -6.42
N ASP A 151 -9.03 -0.03 -5.29
CA ASP A 151 -9.83 -0.62 -4.22
C ASP A 151 -10.75 0.41 -3.57
N SER A 152 -11.86 -0.04 -3.01
CA SER A 152 -12.65 0.78 -2.11
C SER A 152 -11.92 0.97 -0.80
N VAL A 153 -11.95 2.19 -0.25
CA VAL A 153 -11.33 2.51 1.04
C VAL A 153 -12.42 2.48 2.11
N LYS A 154 -12.16 1.77 3.20
CA LYS A 154 -13.11 1.66 4.33
C LYS A 154 -13.14 2.94 5.16
N ASN A 155 -14.28 3.17 5.81
CA ASN A 155 -14.48 4.29 6.76
C ASN A 155 -14.23 5.68 6.15
N MET A 156 -14.46 5.82 4.84
CA MET A 156 -14.37 7.10 4.17
C MET A 156 -15.63 7.92 4.40
N LYS A 157 -15.45 9.19 4.71
CA LYS A 157 -16.50 10.21 4.74
C LYS A 157 -16.33 11.16 3.56
N ILE A 158 -17.44 11.60 2.99
CA ILE A 158 -17.50 12.72 2.04
C ILE A 158 -17.85 13.95 2.82
N LEU A 159 -17.02 14.97 2.74
CA LEU A 159 -17.16 16.26 3.37
C LEU A 159 -17.49 17.30 2.29
N LEU A 160 -18.60 18.00 2.42
CA LEU A 160 -19.02 19.05 1.49
C LEU A 160 -18.85 20.43 2.12
N TYR A 161 -18.20 21.33 1.39
CA TYR A 161 -18.04 22.72 1.76
C TYR A 161 -18.66 23.63 0.70
N LYS A 162 -19.50 24.57 1.11
CA LYS A 162 -20.09 25.60 0.22
C LYS A 162 -19.05 26.65 -0.22
N ASP A 163 -17.98 26.77 0.53
CA ASP A 163 -16.87 27.70 0.24
C ASP A 163 -15.65 26.91 -0.25
N ASN A 164 -14.88 27.51 -1.16
CA ASN A 164 -13.72 26.91 -1.80
C ASN A 164 -12.38 27.31 -1.13
N THR A 165 -12.41 27.81 0.09
CA THR A 165 -11.22 28.23 0.86
C THR A 165 -10.36 27.02 1.23
N ASP A 166 -9.03 27.12 1.03
CA ASP A 166 -8.10 26.00 1.18
C ASP A 166 -7.96 25.49 2.60
N SER A 167 -8.09 26.37 3.60
CA SER A 167 -7.93 26.01 5.01
C SER A 167 -9.11 25.27 5.61
N LEU A 168 -10.30 25.34 5.01
CA LEU A 168 -11.52 24.77 5.58
C LEU A 168 -11.42 23.29 5.92
N PRO A 169 -10.91 22.42 5.04
CA PRO A 169 -10.85 20.98 5.34
C PRO A 169 -10.00 20.63 6.56
N PHE A 170 -9.07 21.53 6.93
CA PHE A 170 -8.13 21.34 8.04
C PHE A 170 -8.60 21.96 9.36
N THR A 171 -9.59 22.85 9.33
CA THR A 171 -9.94 23.69 10.49
C THR A 171 -11.41 23.73 10.84
N THR A 172 -12.29 23.38 9.88
CA THR A 172 -13.71 23.65 10.01
C THR A 172 -14.53 22.41 9.62
N PRO A 173 -15.51 21.99 10.44
CA PRO A 173 -16.44 20.95 10.03
C PRO A 173 -17.20 21.31 8.74
N PRO A 174 -17.58 20.32 7.91
CA PRO A 174 -18.25 20.55 6.63
C PRO A 174 -19.69 21.01 6.78
N ASP A 175 -20.25 21.58 5.69
CA ASP A 175 -21.66 21.93 5.58
C ASP A 175 -22.58 20.70 5.40
N ALA A 176 -22.06 19.59 4.88
CA ALA A 176 -22.74 18.29 4.83
C ALA A 176 -21.74 17.14 4.82
N VAL A 177 -22.17 15.97 5.29
CA VAL A 177 -21.34 14.77 5.37
C VAL A 177 -22.14 13.52 5.00
N ALA A 178 -21.46 12.56 4.34
CA ALA A 178 -22.00 11.22 4.09
C ALA A 178 -20.91 10.16 4.21
N LEU A 179 -21.29 8.90 4.43
CA LEU A 179 -20.38 7.75 4.37
C LEU A 179 -20.23 7.24 2.95
N VAL A 180 -19.03 6.76 2.66
CA VAL A 180 -18.77 5.98 1.44
C VAL A 180 -19.09 4.53 1.73
N SER A 181 -19.84 3.89 0.84
CA SER A 181 -20.20 2.47 0.96
C SER A 181 -18.99 1.55 0.81
N GLN A 182 -19.14 0.29 1.17
CA GLN A 182 -18.08 -0.73 1.01
C GLN A 182 -17.63 -0.91 -0.45
N ARG A 183 -18.50 -0.60 -1.41
CA ARG A 183 -18.20 -0.64 -2.86
C ARG A 183 -17.62 0.66 -3.38
N GLY A 184 -17.48 1.68 -2.54
CA GLY A 184 -16.93 2.98 -2.90
C GLY A 184 -17.91 3.92 -3.58
N PHE A 185 -19.22 3.78 -3.35
CA PHE A 185 -20.24 4.74 -3.77
C PHE A 185 -20.63 5.64 -2.61
N PHE A 186 -21.04 6.86 -2.91
CA PHE A 186 -21.59 7.78 -1.93
C PHE A 186 -22.77 8.57 -2.50
N VAL A 187 -23.68 8.93 -1.61
CA VAL A 187 -24.78 9.87 -1.87
C VAL A 187 -24.86 10.82 -0.67
N VAL A 188 -24.77 12.12 -0.94
CA VAL A 188 -24.97 13.17 0.06
C VAL A 188 -26.31 13.84 -0.22
N ASP A 189 -27.26 13.64 0.66
CA ASP A 189 -28.64 14.11 0.54
C ASP A 189 -28.89 15.41 1.33
N ALA A 190 -30.10 15.94 1.18
CA ALA A 190 -30.59 17.11 1.91
C ALA A 190 -29.76 18.37 1.64
N LEU A 191 -29.38 18.59 0.39
CA LEU A 191 -28.54 19.71 -0.04
C LEU A 191 -29.36 20.87 -0.60
N LYS A 192 -28.85 22.09 -0.39
CA LYS A 192 -29.34 23.33 -1.00
C LYS A 192 -28.83 23.45 -2.42
N ASP A 193 -29.55 24.20 -3.28
CA ASP A 193 -29.12 24.50 -4.65
C ASP A 193 -27.96 25.51 -4.64
N GLN A 194 -26.76 25.03 -4.41
CA GLN A 194 -25.51 25.80 -4.48
C GLN A 194 -24.35 24.86 -4.79
N PRO A 195 -23.23 25.35 -5.34
CA PRO A 195 -22.07 24.51 -5.59
C PRO A 195 -21.39 24.09 -4.29
N TYR A 196 -20.86 22.88 -4.27
CA TYR A 196 -20.09 22.33 -3.15
C TYR A 196 -18.73 21.82 -3.60
N ARG A 197 -17.71 22.08 -2.79
CA ARG A 197 -16.41 21.43 -2.86
C ARG A 197 -16.53 20.05 -2.22
N ILE A 198 -16.07 19.01 -2.92
CA ILE A 198 -16.13 17.61 -2.47
C ILE A 198 -14.76 17.17 -2.01
N ILE A 199 -14.67 16.70 -0.76
CA ILE A 199 -13.47 16.11 -0.18
C ILE A 199 -13.86 14.78 0.47
N ALA A 200 -13.10 13.73 0.20
CA ALA A 200 -13.21 12.45 0.88
C ALA A 200 -12.08 12.32 1.91
N VAL A 201 -12.39 11.87 3.12
CA VAL A 201 -11.42 11.72 4.22
C VAL A 201 -11.63 10.41 4.95
N GLU A 202 -10.56 9.67 5.25
CA GLU A 202 -10.56 8.57 6.21
C GLU A 202 -10.49 9.13 7.64
N ASP A 203 -11.62 9.68 8.11
CA ASP A 203 -11.71 10.36 9.41
C ASP A 203 -11.61 9.35 10.57
N LYS A 204 -10.39 9.14 11.07
CA LYS A 204 -10.06 8.13 12.08
C LYS A 204 -10.51 8.51 13.48
N ASN A 205 -10.56 9.81 13.78
CA ASN A 205 -10.91 10.34 15.10
C ASN A 205 -12.34 10.91 15.19
N ASN A 206 -13.10 10.85 14.07
CA ASN A 206 -14.49 11.34 13.94
C ASN A 206 -14.67 12.84 14.26
N ASN A 207 -13.67 13.66 13.90
CA ASN A 207 -13.75 15.13 14.07
C ASN A 207 -14.36 15.85 12.86
N ASN A 208 -14.58 15.14 11.73
CA ASN A 208 -15.08 15.65 10.45
C ASN A 208 -14.20 16.75 9.84
N ILE A 209 -12.89 16.69 10.06
CA ILE A 209 -11.87 17.50 9.38
C ILE A 209 -10.75 16.56 8.89
N TYR A 210 -9.89 17.05 8.03
CA TYR A 210 -8.74 16.27 7.56
C TYR A 210 -7.53 16.48 8.47
N ASP A 211 -6.99 15.39 8.99
CA ASP A 211 -5.76 15.37 9.78
C ASP A 211 -4.60 14.73 9.00
N ALA A 212 -3.39 15.23 9.24
CA ALA A 212 -2.20 14.71 8.57
C ALA A 212 -2.00 13.21 8.87
N GLY A 213 -1.83 12.41 7.81
CA GLY A 213 -1.69 10.95 7.90
C GLY A 213 -2.98 10.16 7.70
N GLU A 214 -4.10 10.83 7.50
CA GLU A 214 -5.32 10.21 7.00
C GLU A 214 -5.28 10.09 5.48
N MET A 215 -6.06 9.17 4.92
CA MET A 215 -6.25 9.15 3.47
C MET A 215 -7.23 10.23 3.07
N VAL A 216 -6.97 10.86 1.93
CA VAL A 216 -7.76 11.98 1.42
C VAL A 216 -7.96 11.87 -0.08
N GLY A 217 -9.00 12.50 -0.60
CA GLY A 217 -9.23 12.70 -2.02
C GLY A 217 -10.12 13.90 -2.23
N PHE A 218 -10.08 14.49 -3.41
CA PHE A 218 -10.91 15.67 -3.71
C PHE A 218 -11.21 15.76 -5.21
N LEU A 219 -12.22 16.58 -5.55
CA LEU A 219 -12.45 17.01 -6.93
C LEU A 219 -11.91 18.42 -7.12
N ASP A 220 -11.35 18.69 -8.30
CA ASP A 220 -10.75 19.98 -8.61
C ASP A 220 -11.81 21.10 -8.76
N SER A 221 -13.00 20.72 -9.24
CA SER A 221 -14.13 21.62 -9.44
C SER A 221 -15.21 21.42 -8.37
N MET A 222 -15.91 22.51 -8.04
CA MET A 222 -17.13 22.45 -7.25
C MET A 222 -18.27 21.84 -8.06
N MET A 223 -19.11 21.04 -7.40
CA MET A 223 -20.26 20.40 -8.04
C MET A 223 -21.58 20.96 -7.52
N ARG A 224 -22.58 21.12 -8.40
CA ARG A 224 -23.94 21.43 -8.01
C ARG A 224 -24.74 20.16 -7.78
N PRO A 225 -25.53 20.11 -6.71
CA PRO A 225 -26.45 19.02 -6.45
C PRO A 225 -27.58 19.00 -7.49
N VAL A 226 -28.15 17.82 -7.68
CA VAL A 226 -29.23 17.58 -8.63
C VAL A 226 -30.46 17.02 -7.93
N THR A 227 -31.61 17.09 -8.58
CA THR A 227 -32.81 16.39 -8.13
C THR A 227 -32.68 14.91 -8.45
N PHE A 228 -33.14 14.05 -7.53
CA PHE A 228 -33.41 12.67 -7.91
C PHE A 228 -34.47 12.66 -9.04
N GLY A 229 -34.28 11.73 -9.99
CA GLY A 229 -35.37 11.37 -10.90
C GLY A 229 -36.59 10.86 -10.09
N SER A 230 -37.62 10.39 -10.75
CA SER A 230 -38.87 9.92 -10.13
C SER A 230 -38.65 8.79 -9.07
N ASP A 231 -37.48 8.19 -9.04
CA ASP A 231 -37.07 7.15 -8.09
C ASP A 231 -35.91 7.66 -7.24
N THR A 232 -36.12 7.72 -5.92
CA THR A 232 -35.08 8.03 -4.94
C THR A 232 -34.04 6.93 -4.91
N MET A 233 -32.86 7.19 -5.51
CA MET A 233 -31.74 6.24 -5.47
C MET A 233 -31.00 6.35 -4.13
N THR A 234 -30.86 5.25 -3.45
CA THR A 234 -30.02 5.11 -2.25
C THR A 234 -28.64 4.55 -2.61
N VAL A 235 -27.70 4.57 -1.67
CA VAL A 235 -26.41 3.86 -1.85
C VAL A 235 -26.64 2.38 -2.18
N GLY A 236 -27.66 1.75 -1.57
CA GLY A 236 -28.03 0.38 -1.87
C GLY A 236 -28.49 0.14 -3.30
N ASP A 237 -29.06 1.13 -3.98
CA ASP A 237 -29.43 1.02 -5.39
C ASP A 237 -28.20 1.00 -6.30
N TYR A 238 -27.21 1.85 -6.05
CA TYR A 238 -25.92 1.81 -6.74
C TYR A 238 -25.14 0.51 -6.48
N GLU A 239 -25.37 -0.14 -5.35
CA GLU A 239 -24.69 -1.38 -5.02
C GLU A 239 -25.30 -2.62 -5.69
N ARG A 240 -26.56 -2.57 -6.11
CA ARG A 240 -27.24 -3.71 -6.77
C ARG A 240 -26.83 -3.88 -8.22
N ASP A 241 -26.49 -2.81 -8.92
CA ASP A 241 -26.11 -2.86 -10.33
C ASP A 241 -24.63 -3.15 -10.55
N SER A 242 -24.26 -3.57 -11.75
CA SER A 242 -22.87 -3.81 -12.11
C SER A 242 -22.08 -2.51 -12.12
N ILE A 243 -20.86 -2.52 -11.59
CA ILE A 243 -19.97 -1.35 -11.41
C ILE A 243 -19.76 -0.58 -12.73
N SER A 244 -19.79 -1.26 -13.88
CA SER A 244 -19.64 -0.64 -15.21
C SER A 244 -20.75 0.33 -15.60
N THR A 245 -21.92 0.22 -14.97
CA THR A 245 -23.08 1.06 -15.28
C THR A 245 -22.96 2.48 -14.74
N PHE A 246 -22.03 2.72 -13.80
CA PHE A 246 -21.88 4.01 -13.10
C PHE A 246 -20.58 4.76 -13.41
N ASP A 247 -19.93 4.43 -14.53
CA ASP A 247 -18.68 5.09 -14.92
C ASP A 247 -18.85 6.60 -15.21
N TYR A 248 -20.10 7.07 -15.43
CA TYR A 248 -20.44 8.49 -15.59
C TYR A 248 -20.42 9.28 -14.26
N LEU A 249 -20.44 8.62 -13.10
CA LEU A 249 -20.39 9.31 -11.81
C LEU A 249 -18.98 9.85 -11.54
N PRO A 250 -18.88 11.05 -10.95
CA PRO A 250 -17.58 11.63 -10.61
C PRO A 250 -16.79 10.70 -9.68
N LEU A 251 -15.50 10.56 -9.97
CA LEU A 251 -14.60 9.71 -9.23
C LEU A 251 -13.65 10.54 -8.36
N VAL A 252 -13.80 10.44 -7.03
CA VAL A 252 -12.85 10.97 -6.09
C VAL A 252 -11.70 9.95 -5.93
N ARG A 253 -10.49 10.34 -6.33
CA ARG A 253 -9.29 9.53 -6.21
C ARG A 253 -8.72 9.68 -4.82
N ILE A 254 -8.71 8.58 -4.06
CA ILE A 254 -8.24 8.55 -2.68
C ILE A 254 -6.75 8.22 -2.65
N PHE A 255 -6.00 9.00 -1.93
CA PHE A 255 -4.56 8.80 -1.75
C PHE A 255 -4.15 9.16 -0.32
N GLN A 256 -3.00 8.70 0.08
CA GLN A 256 -2.33 9.19 1.29
C GLN A 256 -1.30 10.24 0.88
N GLU A 257 -1.38 11.42 1.48
CA GLU A 257 -0.33 12.42 1.24
C GLU A 257 1.00 11.88 1.78
N ASN A 258 2.08 12.13 1.04
CA ASN A 258 3.40 11.98 1.63
C ASN A 258 3.49 12.97 2.78
N ILE A 259 3.78 12.48 3.97
CA ILE A 259 4.14 13.34 5.09
C ILE A 259 5.48 13.96 4.68
N ASN A 260 5.43 15.16 4.10
CA ASN A 260 6.60 15.85 3.53
C ASN A 260 7.56 16.35 4.62
N ARG A 261 7.62 15.69 5.77
CA ARG A 261 8.58 16.02 6.80
C ARG A 261 9.84 15.20 6.59
N GLN A 262 10.89 15.88 6.16
CA GLN A 262 12.21 15.28 6.11
C GLN A 262 12.76 15.15 7.53
N TYR A 263 13.21 13.98 7.88
CA TYR A 263 13.97 13.72 9.10
C TYR A 263 14.82 12.45 8.93
N LEU A 264 15.83 12.33 9.75
CA LEU A 264 16.65 11.12 9.83
C LEU A 264 15.90 10.07 10.65
N VAL A 265 15.43 9.02 9.98
CA VAL A 265 14.65 7.92 10.60
C VAL A 265 15.54 7.07 11.48
N GLU A 266 16.68 6.67 10.94
CA GLU A 266 17.61 5.76 11.59
C GLU A 266 19.01 5.95 11.03
N TYR A 267 20.01 5.64 11.84
CA TYR A 267 21.40 5.54 11.39
C TYR A 267 22.08 4.35 12.07
N LYS A 268 22.86 3.62 11.29
CA LYS A 268 23.51 2.38 11.74
C LYS A 268 24.94 2.30 11.26
N ARG A 269 25.80 1.76 12.10
CA ARG A 269 27.09 1.24 11.72
C ARG A 269 26.93 -0.27 11.53
N GLU A 270 26.63 -0.70 10.30
CA GLU A 270 26.32 -2.09 9.99
C GLU A 270 27.55 -3.00 10.00
N GLN A 271 28.71 -2.41 9.62
CA GLN A 271 30.00 -3.08 9.60
C GLN A 271 31.06 -2.13 10.14
N GLU A 272 32.25 -2.65 10.41
CA GLU A 272 33.38 -1.84 10.92
C GLU A 272 33.61 -0.58 10.09
N ARG A 273 33.53 -0.71 8.75
CA ARG A 273 33.84 0.33 7.77
C ARG A 273 32.65 0.76 6.93
N LYS A 274 31.40 0.62 7.47
CA LYS A 274 30.18 0.99 6.78
C LYS A 274 29.18 1.65 7.72
N VAL A 275 28.73 2.84 7.36
CA VAL A 275 27.65 3.55 8.04
C VAL A 275 26.52 3.79 7.05
N VAL A 276 25.28 3.59 7.49
CA VAL A 276 24.07 3.80 6.70
C VAL A 276 23.15 4.77 7.41
N LEU A 277 22.65 5.76 6.69
CA LEU A 277 21.66 6.73 7.13
C LEU A 277 20.36 6.49 6.35
N TYR A 278 19.24 6.42 7.05
CA TYR A 278 17.90 6.27 6.47
C TYR A 278 17.08 7.52 6.71
N PHE A 279 16.61 8.15 5.65
CA PHE A 279 15.80 9.35 5.68
C PHE A 279 14.33 9.06 5.39
N ALA A 280 13.44 9.88 5.94
CA ALA A 280 12.00 9.71 5.77
C ALA A 280 11.54 10.07 4.34
N GLN A 281 12.22 11.00 3.69
CA GLN A 281 11.91 11.45 2.34
C GLN A 281 13.07 11.19 1.39
N HIS A 282 12.73 11.07 0.11
CA HIS A 282 13.70 10.91 -0.97
C HIS A 282 14.55 12.17 -1.15
N TYR A 283 15.78 11.98 -1.61
CA TYR A 283 16.72 13.06 -1.93
C TYR A 283 16.91 14.07 -0.80
N PRO A 284 17.34 13.64 0.42
CA PRO A 284 17.60 14.55 1.51
C PRO A 284 18.66 15.59 1.11
N GLU A 285 18.41 16.84 1.43
CA GLU A 285 19.40 17.90 1.27
C GLU A 285 20.37 17.85 2.45
N ILE A 286 21.54 17.26 2.23
CA ILE A 286 22.64 17.15 3.20
C ILE A 286 23.68 18.18 2.84
N HIS A 287 23.90 19.19 3.72
CA HIS A 287 24.89 20.23 3.52
C HIS A 287 26.29 19.74 3.86
N SER A 288 26.44 19.03 4.97
CA SER A 288 27.72 18.43 5.37
C SER A 288 27.51 17.23 6.27
N ILE A 289 28.49 16.33 6.27
CA ILE A 289 28.65 15.30 7.28
C ILE A 289 30.14 15.05 7.51
N ASP A 290 30.53 15.11 8.77
CA ASP A 290 31.90 14.87 9.21
C ASP A 290 31.92 13.75 10.24
N PHE A 291 32.86 12.82 10.10
CA PHE A 291 33.01 11.67 10.99
C PHE A 291 34.23 11.86 11.89
N PHE A 292 34.08 11.51 13.15
CA PHE A 292 35.10 11.70 14.19
C PHE A 292 35.32 10.41 15.00
N SER A 293 36.55 10.24 15.48
CA SER A 293 36.84 9.27 16.53
C SER A 293 36.28 9.72 17.87
N SER A 294 36.28 8.83 18.88
CA SER A 294 35.91 9.19 20.26
C SER A 294 36.74 10.36 20.83
N ASP A 295 37.95 10.52 20.35
CA ASP A 295 38.90 11.58 20.81
C ASP A 295 38.80 12.88 19.95
N SER A 296 37.68 13.01 19.21
CA SER A 296 37.37 14.17 18.35
C SER A 296 38.38 14.41 17.23
N VAL A 297 39.06 13.36 16.78
CA VAL A 297 39.93 13.42 15.59
C VAL A 297 39.05 13.13 14.35
N ALA A 298 39.03 14.05 13.39
CA ALA A 298 38.29 13.87 12.15
C ALA A 298 38.86 12.72 11.31
N LEU A 299 37.98 11.93 10.71
CA LEU A 299 38.36 10.95 9.72
C LEU A 299 38.62 11.66 8.39
N ASP A 300 39.55 11.12 7.61
CA ASP A 300 39.92 11.63 6.30
C ASP A 300 38.74 11.48 5.32
N SER A 301 38.14 12.60 4.95
CA SER A 301 36.97 12.64 4.05
C SER A 301 37.28 12.18 2.63
N GLU A 302 38.54 12.28 2.16
CA GLU A 302 38.95 11.81 0.84
C GLU A 302 38.89 10.28 0.71
N LYS A 303 38.91 9.57 1.83
CA LYS A 303 38.79 8.11 1.91
C LYS A 303 37.39 7.64 2.22
N ILE A 304 36.40 8.51 2.17
CA ILE A 304 34.99 8.17 2.39
C ILE A 304 34.25 8.15 1.05
N ILE A 305 33.73 6.97 0.69
CA ILE A 305 32.94 6.79 -0.52
C ILE A 305 31.48 6.87 -0.16
N VAL A 306 30.73 7.73 -0.86
CA VAL A 306 29.30 7.95 -0.62
C VAL A 306 28.49 7.21 -1.69
N GLU A 307 27.56 6.38 -1.24
CA GLU A 307 26.60 5.68 -2.06
C GLU A 307 25.20 6.16 -1.71
N LYS A 308 24.39 6.49 -2.70
CA LYS A 308 22.99 6.88 -2.53
C LYS A 308 22.10 5.84 -3.20
N SER A 309 21.04 5.37 -2.50
CA SER A 309 20.02 4.53 -3.11
C SER A 309 19.37 5.23 -4.31
N PHE A 310 18.68 4.48 -5.14
CA PHE A 310 17.97 5.01 -6.33
C PHE A 310 17.05 6.21 -5.97
N PHE A 311 16.37 6.14 -4.83
CA PHE A 311 15.53 7.23 -4.34
C PHE A 311 16.27 8.22 -3.41
N GLY A 312 17.56 8.01 -3.16
CA GLY A 312 18.38 8.84 -2.31
C GLY A 312 18.00 8.87 -0.82
N ASP A 313 16.97 8.15 -0.39
CA ASP A 313 16.49 8.07 1.00
C ASP A 313 17.41 7.26 1.92
N THR A 314 18.27 6.47 1.33
CA THR A 314 19.32 5.73 2.01
C THR A 314 20.67 6.22 1.52
N VAL A 315 21.50 6.67 2.43
CA VAL A 315 22.86 7.14 2.14
C VAL A 315 23.85 6.29 2.91
N THR A 316 24.73 5.62 2.18
CA THR A 316 25.77 4.75 2.75
C THR A 316 27.13 5.41 2.62
N TYR A 317 27.89 5.37 3.70
CA TYR A 317 29.27 5.86 3.78
C TYR A 317 30.21 4.67 3.99
N TRP A 318 31.10 4.48 3.04
CA TRP A 318 32.12 3.44 3.05
C TRP A 318 33.46 4.06 3.38
N PHE A 319 34.17 3.52 4.36
CA PHE A 319 35.47 4.03 4.81
C PHE A 319 36.60 3.19 4.23
N ALA A 320 37.31 3.74 3.26
CA ALA A 320 38.48 3.10 2.65
C ALA A 320 39.77 3.25 3.52
N ASN A 321 39.64 3.85 4.70
CA ASN A 321 40.73 4.02 5.65
C ASN A 321 41.26 2.65 6.14
N ASP A 322 42.56 2.52 6.32
CA ASP A 322 43.20 1.29 6.81
C ASP A 322 42.75 0.91 8.23
N SER A 323 42.38 1.92 9.02
CA SER A 323 41.86 1.77 10.38
C SER A 323 40.71 2.73 10.60
N VAL A 324 39.57 2.21 11.05
CA VAL A 324 38.42 2.99 11.51
C VAL A 324 38.25 2.76 13.00
N PRO A 325 38.15 3.83 13.83
CA PRO A 325 38.09 3.67 15.28
C PRO A 325 36.85 2.84 15.70
N PRO A 326 36.96 1.96 16.71
CA PRO A 326 35.84 1.17 17.19
C PRO A 326 34.69 2.06 17.70
N LYS A 327 35.00 3.22 18.28
CA LYS A 327 34.05 4.25 18.70
C LYS A 327 34.15 5.44 17.79
N MET A 328 33.02 5.84 17.21
CA MET A 328 32.94 7.01 16.35
C MET A 328 31.58 7.69 16.47
N TYR A 329 31.56 8.97 16.09
CA TYR A 329 30.35 9.75 15.92
C TYR A 329 30.42 10.55 14.63
N ALA A 330 29.28 11.08 14.18
CA ALA A 330 29.26 12.02 13.04
C ALA A 330 28.47 13.27 13.42
N GLU A 331 28.87 14.39 12.85
CA GLU A 331 28.11 15.64 12.85
C GLU A 331 27.54 15.84 11.46
N ILE A 332 26.21 15.94 11.36
CA ILE A 332 25.51 16.13 10.09
C ILE A 332 24.71 17.41 10.12
N VAL A 333 24.75 18.15 9.02
CA VAL A 333 23.87 19.29 8.73
C VAL A 333 22.98 18.92 7.55
N TYR A 334 21.68 18.84 7.79
CA TYR A 334 20.72 18.52 6.74
C TYR A 334 19.44 19.35 6.90
N VAL A 335 18.71 19.55 5.80
CA VAL A 335 17.48 20.32 5.80
C VAL A 335 16.31 19.45 6.29
N LYS A 336 15.56 19.97 7.26
CA LYS A 336 14.29 19.41 7.69
C LYS A 336 13.32 20.53 8.07
N PRO A 337 11.98 20.29 7.97
CA PRO A 337 11.01 21.28 8.42
C PRO A 337 11.04 21.46 9.95
N ASP A 338 10.87 22.70 10.38
CA ASP A 338 10.68 23.07 11.78
C ASP A 338 9.23 22.80 12.26
N SER A 339 8.86 23.30 13.44
CA SER A 339 7.50 23.16 13.99
C SER A 339 6.43 23.93 13.19
N THR A 340 6.82 24.83 12.30
CA THR A 340 5.93 25.64 11.45
C THR A 340 5.92 25.18 9.99
N ASP A 341 6.48 23.99 9.69
CA ASP A 341 6.64 23.40 8.36
C ASP A 341 7.51 24.25 7.40
N VAL A 342 8.46 25.01 7.96
CA VAL A 342 9.47 25.73 7.18
C VAL A 342 10.76 24.92 7.16
N ASP A 343 11.27 24.64 5.97
CA ASP A 343 12.52 23.92 5.77
C ASP A 343 13.72 24.71 6.27
N MET A 344 14.47 24.13 7.22
CA MET A 344 15.64 24.77 7.84
C MET A 344 16.81 23.80 8.01
N PRO A 345 18.06 24.26 7.76
CA PRO A 345 19.24 23.48 8.09
C PRO A 345 19.28 23.14 9.59
N THR A 346 19.46 21.88 9.89
CA THR A 346 19.50 21.36 11.27
C THR A 346 20.76 20.58 11.49
N ASN A 347 21.44 20.85 12.60
CA ASN A 347 22.60 20.09 13.03
C ASN A 347 22.17 18.92 13.90
N ALA A 348 22.75 17.74 13.65
CA ALA A 348 22.56 16.58 14.49
C ALA A 348 23.87 15.83 14.74
N MET A 349 24.05 15.36 15.97
CA MET A 349 25.18 14.51 16.34
C MET A 349 24.72 13.05 16.35
N LEU A 350 25.33 12.22 15.53
CA LEU A 350 25.02 10.79 15.35
C LEU A 350 26.06 9.96 16.11
N ARG A 351 25.64 9.30 17.18
CA ARG A 351 26.51 8.43 17.97
C ARG A 351 26.27 6.99 17.56
N PHE A 352 27.29 6.34 16.99
CA PHE A 352 27.20 4.94 16.57
C PHE A 352 27.50 4.01 17.73
N LYS A 353 26.86 2.84 17.71
CA LYS A 353 27.21 1.77 18.63
C LYS A 353 28.66 1.32 18.38
N ASP A 354 29.36 0.96 19.45
CA ASP A 354 30.71 0.44 19.36
C ASP A 354 30.72 -0.81 18.48
N PHE A 355 31.58 -0.83 17.49
CA PHE A 355 31.83 -2.02 16.71
C PHE A 355 32.84 -2.88 17.48
N VAL A 356 32.32 -3.90 18.15
CA VAL A 356 33.14 -4.92 18.78
C VAL A 356 33.27 -6.06 17.77
N LYS A 357 34.48 -6.34 17.29
CA LYS A 357 34.72 -7.60 16.56
C LYS A 357 34.19 -8.72 17.43
N GLN A 358 33.20 -9.46 16.94
CA GLN A 358 32.80 -10.73 17.58
C GLN A 358 33.96 -11.71 17.36
N ASP A 359 34.93 -11.67 18.24
CA ASP A 359 35.79 -12.82 18.41
C ASP A 359 34.88 -14.02 18.67
N ASN A 360 35.09 -15.11 17.95
CA ASN A 360 34.31 -16.36 18.02
C ASN A 360 34.34 -16.99 19.42
N VAL A 361 33.81 -16.28 20.42
CA VAL A 361 33.67 -16.76 21.80
C VAL A 361 32.25 -17.26 21.97
N ASN A 362 31.93 -18.41 21.39
CA ASN A 362 30.96 -19.39 21.92
C ASN A 362 30.80 -20.57 20.95
N ARG A 363 31.85 -21.37 20.81
CA ARG A 363 31.72 -22.80 20.53
C ARG A 363 32.49 -23.61 21.57
N LYS A 364 31.89 -23.80 22.73
CA LYS A 364 32.19 -24.98 23.54
C LYS A 364 31.67 -26.20 22.79
N SER A 365 32.53 -26.84 21.99
CA SER A 365 32.33 -28.23 21.59
C SER A 365 33.67 -28.84 21.23
N LYS A 366 34.11 -29.74 22.09
CA LYS A 366 34.99 -30.89 21.87
C LYS A 366 36.31 -30.66 21.09
N LYS A 367 37.39 -30.76 21.88
CA LYS A 367 38.75 -31.05 21.42
C LYS A 367 38.79 -31.95 20.20
N ASN A 368 39.29 -31.39 19.11
CA ASN A 368 40.17 -32.11 18.19
C ASN A 368 41.15 -31.06 17.67
N ASP A 369 42.40 -31.23 17.99
CA ASP A 369 43.52 -30.42 17.54
C ASP A 369 43.58 -30.42 16.00
N LYS A 370 43.13 -29.36 15.38
CA LYS A 370 43.54 -28.89 14.06
C LYS A 370 43.87 -27.42 14.23
N GLU A 371 45.11 -27.05 13.91
CA GLU A 371 45.59 -25.68 13.79
C GLU A 371 44.55 -24.86 13.00
N GLU A 372 43.85 -23.91 13.67
CA GLU A 372 43.10 -22.87 13.02
C GLU A 372 44.12 -22.00 12.28
N LYS A 373 44.20 -22.18 10.97
CA LYS A 373 44.81 -21.17 10.10
C LYS A 373 43.92 -19.95 10.20
N ASP A 374 44.45 -18.82 10.65
CA ASP A 374 43.81 -17.50 10.49
C ASP A 374 43.41 -17.33 9.03
N GLU A 375 42.11 -17.46 8.71
CA GLU A 375 41.61 -17.26 7.36
C GLU A 375 41.77 -15.77 7.02
N ILE A 376 42.63 -15.50 6.04
CA ILE A 376 42.80 -14.15 5.50
C ILE A 376 41.43 -13.68 4.99
N PRO A 377 40.92 -12.52 5.43
CA PRO A 377 39.65 -12.01 4.96
C PRO A 377 39.69 -11.83 3.43
N LYS A 378 38.64 -12.28 2.73
CA LYS A 378 38.54 -12.26 1.27
C LYS A 378 37.30 -11.52 0.82
N LEU A 379 37.39 -10.96 -0.38
CA LEU A 379 36.23 -10.38 -1.04
C LEU A 379 35.21 -11.47 -1.40
N GLN A 380 33.99 -11.32 -0.90
CA GLN A 380 32.91 -12.24 -1.22
C GLN A 380 32.19 -11.83 -2.49
N VAL A 381 31.97 -12.77 -3.39
CA VAL A 381 31.25 -12.60 -4.65
C VAL A 381 30.04 -13.52 -4.68
N ALA A 382 28.86 -12.95 -4.64
CA ALA A 382 27.60 -13.70 -4.82
C ALA A 382 27.05 -13.48 -6.22
N THR A 383 26.70 -14.58 -6.91
CA THR A 383 26.04 -14.53 -8.21
C THR A 383 24.54 -14.75 -8.05
N ARG A 384 23.72 -13.75 -8.38
CA ARG A 384 22.24 -13.83 -8.34
C ARG A 384 21.72 -13.95 -9.76
N VAL A 385 21.32 -15.14 -10.16
CA VAL A 385 20.81 -15.46 -11.50
C VAL A 385 19.29 -15.60 -11.44
N ASN A 386 18.59 -14.86 -12.26
CA ASN A 386 17.19 -15.13 -12.57
C ASN A 386 17.15 -15.98 -13.84
N GLU A 387 17.06 -17.31 -13.71
CA GLU A 387 17.15 -18.25 -14.83
C GLU A 387 16.07 -18.02 -15.89
N THR A 388 14.92 -17.45 -15.56
CA THR A 388 13.86 -17.17 -16.53
C THR A 388 14.13 -15.94 -17.38
N ARG A 389 14.92 -14.98 -16.90
CA ARG A 389 15.15 -13.69 -17.56
C ARG A 389 16.61 -13.38 -17.83
N VAL A 390 17.51 -14.32 -17.61
CA VAL A 390 18.96 -14.09 -17.78
C VAL A 390 19.32 -13.63 -19.19
N MET A 391 18.58 -14.06 -20.20
CA MET A 391 18.79 -13.63 -21.60
C MET A 391 18.40 -12.16 -21.84
N GLU A 392 17.53 -11.59 -21.01
CA GLU A 392 17.10 -10.19 -21.12
C GLU A 392 17.94 -9.27 -20.23
N THR A 393 18.16 -9.67 -18.99
CA THR A 393 18.70 -8.79 -17.94
C THR A 393 20.13 -9.13 -17.53
N GLY A 394 20.70 -10.21 -18.05
CA GLY A 394 21.93 -10.77 -17.48
C GLY A 394 21.70 -11.30 -16.06
N PHE A 395 22.73 -11.29 -15.25
CA PHE A 395 22.66 -11.66 -13.84
C PHE A 395 23.50 -10.72 -12.97
N ASN A 396 23.15 -10.63 -11.69
CA ASN A 396 23.81 -9.72 -10.76
C ASN A 396 25.01 -10.39 -10.07
N LEU A 397 26.13 -9.68 -10.08
CA LEU A 397 27.26 -9.91 -9.18
C LEU A 397 27.08 -8.98 -7.98
N VAL A 398 27.06 -9.55 -6.78
CA VAL A 398 26.89 -8.81 -5.53
C VAL A 398 28.12 -9.01 -4.67
N PHE A 399 28.74 -7.90 -4.29
CA PHE A 399 29.93 -7.85 -3.47
C PHE A 399 29.60 -7.35 -2.07
N ASN A 400 30.44 -7.71 -1.09
CA ASN A 400 30.28 -7.22 0.29
C ASN A 400 30.91 -5.83 0.53
N ALA A 401 31.63 -5.30 -0.47
CA ALA A 401 32.20 -3.94 -0.48
C ALA A 401 32.31 -3.43 -1.92
N PRO A 402 32.37 -2.10 -2.13
CA PRO A 402 32.59 -1.50 -3.44
C PRO A 402 33.92 -1.94 -4.07
N LEU A 403 33.92 -2.12 -5.38
CA LEU A 403 35.13 -2.51 -6.12
C LEU A 403 35.99 -1.30 -6.49
N THR A 404 37.32 -1.50 -6.48
CA THR A 404 38.31 -0.56 -7.03
C THR A 404 38.85 -1.01 -8.37
N ASN A 405 38.87 -2.32 -8.64
CA ASN A 405 39.42 -2.86 -9.90
C ASN A 405 38.70 -4.15 -10.31
N ILE A 406 38.57 -4.32 -11.63
CA ILE A 406 38.11 -5.54 -12.29
C ILE A 406 39.15 -5.95 -13.30
N ASP A 407 39.74 -7.13 -13.12
CA ASP A 407 40.72 -7.72 -14.03
C ASP A 407 39.98 -8.65 -15.02
N TYR A 408 39.67 -8.12 -16.20
CA TYR A 408 38.94 -8.82 -17.25
C TYR A 408 39.69 -10.02 -17.84
N GLU A 409 41.02 -10.09 -17.70
CA GLU A 409 41.81 -11.23 -18.18
C GLU A 409 41.57 -12.49 -17.33
N LYS A 410 41.20 -12.29 -16.07
CA LYS A 410 40.86 -13.36 -15.12
C LYS A 410 39.38 -13.79 -15.15
N ILE A 411 38.59 -13.24 -16.09
CA ILE A 411 37.18 -13.55 -16.24
C ILE A 411 36.93 -14.23 -17.59
N SER A 412 36.15 -15.30 -17.56
CA SER A 412 35.79 -16.02 -18.78
C SER A 412 34.32 -16.46 -18.76
N LEU A 413 33.68 -16.29 -19.92
CA LEU A 413 32.34 -16.83 -20.18
C LEU A 413 32.46 -17.87 -21.30
N TYR A 414 32.01 -19.09 -20.99
CA TYR A 414 32.01 -20.20 -21.95
C TYR A 414 30.57 -20.59 -22.29
N LYS A 415 30.27 -20.66 -23.57
CA LYS A 415 29.08 -21.30 -24.11
C LYS A 415 29.35 -22.78 -24.30
N MET A 416 28.51 -23.66 -23.77
CA MET A 416 28.56 -25.10 -23.97
C MET A 416 27.69 -25.51 -25.16
N ASP A 417 27.95 -26.66 -25.75
CA ASP A 417 27.04 -27.29 -26.73
C ASP A 417 25.76 -27.83 -26.01
N GLU A 418 24.83 -28.37 -26.77
CA GLU A 418 23.58 -28.94 -26.28
C GLU A 418 23.79 -30.10 -25.30
N GLU A 419 24.91 -30.81 -25.38
CA GLU A 419 25.31 -31.89 -24.48
C GLU A 419 26.02 -31.37 -23.21
N GLY A 420 26.27 -30.05 -23.12
CA GLY A 420 27.02 -29.44 -22.01
C GLY A 420 28.53 -29.68 -22.09
N LYS A 421 29.03 -29.93 -23.31
CA LYS A 421 30.46 -30.18 -23.64
C LYS A 421 31.00 -29.08 -24.58
N ASN A 422 32.26 -29.20 -24.98
CA ASN A 422 32.90 -28.33 -25.97
C ASN A 422 32.80 -26.83 -25.67
N PRO A 423 33.43 -26.32 -24.59
CA PRO A 423 33.36 -24.92 -24.17
C PRO A 423 33.93 -23.98 -25.26
N LYS A 424 33.14 -23.00 -25.66
CA LYS A 424 33.55 -21.92 -26.55
C LYS A 424 33.55 -20.60 -25.78
N LYS A 425 34.71 -19.95 -25.67
CA LYS A 425 34.79 -18.63 -25.03
C LYS A 425 34.04 -17.59 -25.85
N ILE A 426 33.21 -16.77 -25.19
CA ILE A 426 32.45 -15.69 -25.81
C ILE A 426 32.68 -14.39 -25.04
N ALA A 427 32.34 -13.26 -25.68
CA ALA A 427 32.43 -11.93 -25.08
C ALA A 427 31.33 -11.72 -24.02
N PHE A 428 31.63 -10.87 -23.07
CA PHE A 428 30.71 -10.47 -21.99
C PHE A 428 30.96 -9.00 -21.60
N GLU A 429 30.03 -8.44 -20.85
CA GLU A 429 30.11 -7.10 -20.27
C GLU A 429 29.79 -7.16 -18.78
N ILE A 430 30.43 -6.28 -18.00
CA ILE A 430 30.14 -6.07 -16.58
C ILE A 430 29.88 -4.59 -16.40
N ASN A 431 28.62 -4.26 -16.06
CA ASN A 431 28.16 -2.89 -15.90
C ASN A 431 27.85 -2.61 -14.43
N PRO A 432 28.36 -1.50 -13.84
CA PRO A 432 28.05 -1.14 -12.47
C PRO A 432 26.59 -0.70 -12.34
N ASP A 433 25.98 -1.00 -11.18
CA ASP A 433 24.71 -0.40 -10.77
C ASP A 433 24.99 0.99 -10.16
N THR A 434 24.45 2.02 -10.77
CA THR A 434 24.66 3.41 -10.32
C THR A 434 24.05 3.73 -8.96
N SER A 435 23.09 2.92 -8.52
CA SER A 435 22.39 3.08 -7.24
C SER A 435 22.91 2.16 -6.12
N ASN A 436 23.85 1.25 -6.46
CA ASN A 436 24.45 0.33 -5.50
C ASN A 436 25.87 -0.06 -5.95
N LEU A 437 26.86 0.55 -5.33
CA LEU A 437 28.27 0.36 -5.66
C LEU A 437 28.79 -1.08 -5.45
N CYS A 438 28.03 -1.90 -4.74
CA CYS A 438 28.33 -3.31 -4.53
C CYS A 438 27.66 -4.24 -5.54
N ASN A 439 26.86 -3.71 -6.48
CA ASN A 439 26.16 -4.48 -7.49
C ASN A 439 26.70 -4.21 -8.89
N TYR A 440 26.83 -5.28 -9.67
CA TYR A 440 27.20 -5.21 -11.08
C TYR A 440 26.32 -6.16 -11.88
N VAL A 441 25.97 -5.77 -13.10
CA VAL A 441 25.24 -6.64 -14.03
C VAL A 441 26.23 -7.27 -14.98
N PHE A 442 26.30 -8.60 -14.96
CA PHE A 442 27.05 -9.40 -15.92
C PHE A 442 26.11 -9.78 -17.07
N ASN A 443 26.47 -9.46 -18.31
CA ASN A 443 25.63 -9.74 -19.46
C ASN A 443 26.45 -10.10 -20.70
N THR A 444 25.79 -10.60 -21.74
CA THR A 444 26.32 -10.81 -23.08
C THR A 444 25.19 -10.71 -24.10
N ASP A 445 25.51 -10.25 -25.31
CA ASP A 445 24.60 -10.28 -26.45
C ASP A 445 24.53 -11.67 -27.13
N LYS A 446 25.29 -12.65 -26.63
CA LYS A 446 25.42 -14.00 -27.19
C LYS A 446 24.63 -15.06 -26.40
N TRP A 447 23.67 -14.66 -25.59
CA TRP A 447 22.74 -15.63 -24.97
C TRP A 447 21.92 -16.33 -26.06
N GLU A 448 21.84 -17.65 -25.99
CA GLU A 448 20.96 -18.47 -26.84
C GLU A 448 20.04 -19.31 -25.99
N SER A 449 18.86 -19.63 -26.52
CA SER A 449 17.79 -20.35 -25.81
C SER A 449 18.18 -21.79 -25.50
N GLY A 450 17.93 -22.22 -24.25
CA GLY A 450 18.03 -23.62 -23.83
C GLY A 450 19.46 -24.14 -23.63
N LEU A 451 20.48 -23.28 -23.72
CA LEU A 451 21.88 -23.69 -23.63
C LEU A 451 22.45 -23.48 -22.21
N ILE A 452 23.57 -24.18 -21.98
CA ILE A 452 24.35 -24.08 -20.74
C ILE A 452 25.54 -23.16 -20.95
N TYR A 453 25.76 -22.27 -20.01
CA TYR A 453 26.91 -21.38 -19.94
C TYR A 453 27.69 -21.63 -18.67
N ASN A 454 28.99 -21.44 -18.72
CA ASN A 454 29.86 -21.49 -17.56
C ASN A 454 30.61 -20.16 -17.41
N VAL A 455 30.43 -19.51 -16.29
CA VAL A 455 31.13 -18.28 -15.94
C VAL A 455 32.22 -18.61 -14.94
N GLU A 456 33.42 -18.16 -15.21
CA GLU A 456 34.61 -18.43 -14.43
C GLU A 456 35.26 -17.12 -14.01
N PHE A 457 35.39 -16.92 -12.69
CA PHE A 457 36.16 -15.84 -12.09
C PHE A 457 37.37 -16.48 -11.40
N LEU A 458 38.56 -16.20 -11.84
CA LEU A 458 39.79 -16.66 -11.19
C LEU A 458 40.04 -15.83 -9.92
N ALA A 459 40.89 -16.30 -9.04
CA ALA A 459 41.32 -15.57 -7.85
C ALA A 459 41.95 -14.22 -8.24
N GLY A 460 41.54 -13.14 -7.56
CA GLY A 460 42.01 -11.80 -7.85
C GLY A 460 41.42 -11.16 -9.11
N ALA A 461 40.28 -11.69 -9.63
CA ALA A 461 39.54 -11.05 -10.72
C ALA A 461 38.88 -9.73 -10.28
N PHE A 462 38.53 -9.63 -8.99
CA PHE A 462 37.92 -8.45 -8.40
C PHE A 462 38.74 -8.00 -7.18
N LYS A 463 38.85 -6.69 -7.01
CA LYS A 463 39.51 -6.08 -5.86
C LYS A 463 38.64 -4.97 -5.29
N ASP A 464 38.43 -4.98 -3.98
CA ASP A 464 37.59 -4.00 -3.29
C ASP A 464 38.38 -2.78 -2.77
N ILE A 465 37.66 -1.82 -2.17
CA ILE A 465 38.23 -0.61 -1.53
C ILE A 465 39.16 -0.94 -0.34
N TYR A 466 39.16 -2.16 0.16
CA TYR A 466 40.02 -2.62 1.26
C TYR A 466 41.23 -3.41 0.77
N ASN A 467 41.44 -3.47 -0.55
CA ASN A 467 42.47 -4.28 -1.21
C ASN A 467 42.27 -5.79 -1.06
N LEU A 468 41.06 -6.23 -0.68
CA LEU A 468 40.75 -7.65 -0.62
C LEU A 468 40.40 -8.17 -2.02
N GLU A 469 40.85 -9.41 -2.29
CA GLU A 469 40.62 -10.09 -3.56
C GLU A 469 39.70 -11.28 -3.40
N ASN A 470 38.97 -11.64 -4.46
CA ASN A 470 38.08 -12.80 -4.48
C ASN A 470 38.85 -14.11 -4.64
N ASP A 471 38.27 -15.20 -4.14
CA ASP A 471 38.63 -16.55 -4.52
C ASP A 471 38.08 -16.92 -5.91
N SER A 472 38.59 -18.01 -6.49
CA SER A 472 38.03 -18.53 -7.75
C SER A 472 36.57 -18.97 -7.54
N VAL A 473 35.71 -18.51 -8.47
CA VAL A 473 34.27 -18.85 -8.49
C VAL A 473 33.95 -19.39 -9.88
N ASN A 474 33.25 -20.52 -9.92
CA ASN A 474 32.74 -21.11 -11.15
C ASN A 474 31.22 -21.26 -11.04
N LYS A 475 30.45 -20.75 -12.00
CA LYS A 475 28.99 -20.77 -11.97
C LYS A 475 28.44 -21.26 -13.31
N LYS A 476 27.66 -22.33 -13.23
CA LYS A 476 26.82 -22.78 -14.38
C LYS A 476 25.53 -21.98 -14.41
N ILE A 477 25.15 -21.56 -15.61
CA ILE A 477 23.91 -20.82 -15.89
C ILE A 477 23.23 -21.55 -17.06
N GLN A 478 21.96 -21.88 -16.88
CA GLN A 478 21.14 -22.44 -17.95
C GLN A 478 20.18 -21.37 -18.45
N THR A 479 20.22 -21.06 -19.74
CA THR A 479 19.25 -20.15 -20.34
C THR A 479 17.90 -20.83 -20.50
N PRO A 480 16.79 -20.08 -20.37
CA PRO A 480 15.45 -20.64 -20.54
C PRO A 480 15.19 -21.00 -22.01
N ASN A 481 14.31 -21.98 -22.23
CA ASN A 481 13.73 -22.20 -23.55
C ASN A 481 12.67 -21.13 -23.81
N ILE A 482 12.91 -20.23 -24.77
CA ILE A 482 12.04 -19.10 -25.09
C ILE A 482 10.65 -19.53 -25.54
N ASP A 483 10.52 -20.71 -26.19
CA ASP A 483 9.24 -21.23 -26.67
C ASP A 483 8.24 -21.50 -25.52
N LYS A 484 8.72 -21.61 -24.28
CA LYS A 484 7.87 -21.83 -23.10
C LYS A 484 7.23 -20.55 -22.56
N PHE A 485 7.62 -19.38 -23.04
CA PHE A 485 7.15 -18.10 -22.58
C PHE A 485 6.23 -17.42 -23.59
N SER A 486 5.55 -16.39 -23.13
CA SER A 486 4.77 -15.48 -23.96
C SER A 486 5.45 -14.13 -24.03
N THR A 487 5.09 -13.37 -25.06
CA THR A 487 5.52 -11.98 -25.25
C THR A 487 4.30 -11.09 -25.42
N ILE A 488 4.35 -9.89 -24.86
CA ILE A 488 3.38 -8.82 -25.09
C ILE A 488 4.12 -7.67 -25.74
N GLN A 489 3.57 -7.18 -26.85
CA GLN A 489 3.98 -5.94 -27.50
C GLN A 489 2.90 -4.90 -27.27
N LEU A 490 3.23 -3.79 -26.64
CA LEU A 490 2.35 -2.67 -26.39
C LEU A 490 2.70 -1.58 -27.40
N ASP A 491 1.80 -1.30 -28.33
CA ASP A 491 2.00 -0.28 -29.35
C ASP A 491 1.43 1.07 -28.87
N PHE A 492 2.31 1.92 -28.37
CA PHE A 492 1.98 3.20 -27.77
C PHE A 492 1.84 4.29 -28.82
N THR A 493 0.75 5.03 -28.76
CA THR A 493 0.46 6.22 -29.57
C THR A 493 0.05 7.40 -28.67
N ASN A 494 0.25 8.64 -29.19
CA ASN A 494 -0.04 9.90 -28.50
C ASN A 494 0.68 10.05 -27.14
N VAL A 495 1.92 9.56 -27.03
CA VAL A 495 2.74 9.64 -25.83
C VAL A 495 3.19 11.09 -25.59
N GLU A 496 2.85 11.65 -24.42
CA GLU A 496 3.13 13.05 -24.03
C GLU A 496 4.15 13.18 -22.88
N CYS A 497 4.32 12.13 -22.08
CA CYS A 497 5.26 12.09 -20.95
C CYS A 497 5.81 10.66 -20.80
N ASN A 498 6.55 10.38 -19.71
CA ASN A 498 6.92 9.02 -19.38
C ASN A 498 5.72 8.22 -18.87
N TYR A 499 5.64 6.95 -19.24
CA TYR A 499 4.63 6.00 -18.78
C TYR A 499 5.30 4.78 -18.17
N ILE A 500 4.92 4.44 -16.94
CA ILE A 500 5.36 3.23 -16.29
C ILE A 500 4.31 2.15 -16.54
N VAL A 501 4.76 1.04 -17.12
CA VAL A 501 3.91 -0.12 -17.42
C VAL A 501 4.24 -1.25 -16.46
N GLN A 502 3.25 -1.70 -15.72
CA GLN A 502 3.36 -2.81 -14.79
C GLN A 502 2.52 -3.99 -15.29
N LEU A 503 3.18 -5.12 -15.54
CA LEU A 503 2.52 -6.41 -15.73
C LEU A 503 2.18 -6.98 -14.35
N MET A 504 0.88 -7.19 -14.09
CA MET A 504 0.36 -7.59 -12.78
C MET A 504 -0.19 -9.01 -12.83
N GLN A 505 0.08 -9.79 -11.78
CA GLN A 505 -0.54 -11.09 -11.53
C GLN A 505 -1.00 -11.16 -10.08
N ASN A 506 -2.27 -11.46 -9.84
CA ASN A 506 -2.85 -11.52 -8.48
C ASN A 506 -2.53 -10.26 -7.64
N ASN A 507 -2.70 -9.09 -8.23
CA ASN A 507 -2.39 -7.76 -7.64
C ASN A 507 -0.91 -7.53 -7.28
N LYS A 508 0.00 -8.39 -7.77
CA LYS A 508 1.45 -8.21 -7.61
C LYS A 508 2.09 -7.84 -8.93
N THR A 509 3.01 -6.91 -8.91
CA THR A 509 3.81 -6.56 -10.09
C THR A 509 4.82 -7.67 -10.37
N VAL A 510 4.77 -8.21 -11.60
CA VAL A 510 5.69 -9.26 -12.09
C VAL A 510 6.83 -8.63 -12.87
N GLN A 511 6.50 -7.67 -13.74
CA GLN A 511 7.49 -6.92 -14.51
C GLN A 511 7.09 -5.46 -14.59
N THR A 512 8.09 -4.57 -14.68
CA THR A 512 7.91 -3.14 -14.91
C THR A 512 8.76 -2.73 -16.12
N LYS A 513 8.18 -1.95 -17.01
CA LYS A 513 8.83 -1.32 -18.17
C LYS A 513 8.42 0.14 -18.23
N GLN A 514 9.10 0.92 -19.05
CA GLN A 514 8.83 2.35 -19.22
C GLN A 514 8.92 2.75 -20.68
N THR A 515 8.18 3.77 -21.06
CA THR A 515 8.29 4.40 -22.38
C THR A 515 7.94 5.88 -22.29
N ASP A 516 8.73 6.69 -22.97
CA ASP A 516 8.56 8.15 -23.13
C ASP A 516 8.27 8.56 -24.58
N LYS A 517 8.05 7.56 -25.44
CA LYS A 517 7.87 7.77 -26.90
C LYS A 517 6.85 6.80 -27.50
N ASN A 518 6.30 7.20 -28.63
CA ASN A 518 5.46 6.34 -29.48
C ASN A 518 6.26 5.14 -29.98
N GLY A 519 5.58 4.01 -30.16
CA GLY A 519 6.16 2.77 -30.67
C GLY A 519 5.92 1.57 -29.78
N ILE A 520 6.60 0.47 -30.10
CA ILE A 520 6.37 -0.81 -29.48
C ILE A 520 7.23 -0.96 -28.22
N LEU A 521 6.57 -1.17 -27.09
CA LEU A 521 7.20 -1.59 -25.84
C LEU A 521 7.01 -3.10 -25.66
N THR A 522 8.09 -3.86 -25.64
CA THR A 522 8.05 -5.32 -25.54
C THR A 522 8.29 -5.80 -24.11
N ILE A 523 7.41 -6.69 -23.64
CA ILE A 523 7.53 -7.43 -22.38
C ILE A 523 7.68 -8.90 -22.74
N SER A 524 8.88 -9.46 -22.52
CA SER A 524 9.24 -10.83 -22.87
C SER A 524 9.34 -11.74 -21.65
N PHE A 525 9.55 -13.03 -21.87
CA PHE A 525 9.76 -14.04 -20.83
C PHE A 525 8.61 -14.12 -19.81
N ILE A 526 7.38 -13.97 -20.29
CA ILE A 526 6.18 -14.04 -19.43
C ILE A 526 5.74 -15.50 -19.33
N VAL A 527 5.65 -16.02 -18.11
CA VAL A 527 5.10 -17.37 -17.87
C VAL A 527 3.64 -17.38 -18.29
N PRO A 528 3.16 -18.42 -19.04
CA PRO A 528 1.76 -18.51 -19.45
C PRO A 528 0.80 -18.53 -18.24
N ASP A 529 -0.03 -17.51 -18.10
CA ASP A 529 -1.04 -17.36 -17.05
C ASP A 529 -1.98 -16.19 -17.39
N THR A 530 -2.76 -15.73 -16.41
CA THR A 530 -3.66 -14.57 -16.54
C THR A 530 -3.02 -13.34 -15.88
N TYR A 531 -2.96 -12.25 -16.63
CA TYR A 531 -2.33 -11.00 -16.22
C TYR A 531 -3.25 -9.81 -16.44
N SER A 532 -2.95 -8.71 -15.77
CA SER A 532 -3.48 -7.39 -16.09
C SER A 532 -2.33 -6.40 -16.32
N ILE A 533 -2.59 -5.37 -17.10
CA ILE A 533 -1.60 -4.35 -17.43
C ILE A 533 -2.05 -3.04 -16.77
N LYS A 534 -1.20 -2.52 -15.90
CA LYS A 534 -1.38 -1.23 -15.24
C LYS A 534 -0.45 -0.22 -15.89
N ILE A 535 -1.01 0.94 -16.27
CA ILE A 535 -0.27 2.03 -16.90
C ILE A 535 -0.37 3.24 -15.99
N ILE A 536 0.77 3.81 -15.64
CA ILE A 536 0.92 4.96 -14.74
C ILE A 536 1.50 6.10 -15.56
N GLU A 537 0.89 7.28 -15.47
CA GLU A 537 1.37 8.51 -16.07
C GLU A 537 2.41 9.13 -15.14
N ASP A 538 3.68 9.10 -15.52
CA ASP A 538 4.80 9.67 -14.76
C ASP A 538 5.17 11.03 -15.37
N LYS A 539 4.53 12.09 -14.87
CA LYS A 539 4.66 13.45 -15.44
C LYS A 539 5.99 14.11 -15.17
N ASN A 540 6.62 13.77 -14.06
CA ASN A 540 7.88 14.37 -13.63
C ASN A 540 9.10 13.50 -13.97
N ASN A 541 8.89 12.36 -14.62
CA ASN A 541 9.93 11.44 -15.08
C ASN A 541 10.83 10.91 -13.95
N ASN A 542 10.24 10.64 -12.78
CA ASN A 542 10.97 10.13 -11.62
C ASN A 542 10.88 8.60 -11.47
N ASN A 543 10.25 7.92 -12.43
CA ASN A 543 10.11 6.47 -12.54
C ASN A 543 9.32 5.82 -11.40
N ARG A 544 8.41 6.54 -10.80
CA ARG A 544 7.49 6.06 -9.76
C ARG A 544 6.14 6.78 -9.86
N TRP A 545 5.14 6.23 -9.21
CA TRP A 545 3.88 6.90 -9.02
C TRP A 545 3.97 7.93 -7.89
N ASP A 546 3.54 9.15 -8.14
CA ASP A 546 3.47 10.21 -7.14
C ASP A 546 2.05 10.45 -6.66
N THR A 547 1.93 10.55 -5.34
CA THR A 547 0.67 10.84 -4.66
C THR A 547 0.29 12.33 -4.79
N GLY A 548 -0.98 12.64 -4.46
CA GLY A 548 -1.47 14.01 -4.45
C GLY A 548 -1.15 14.80 -3.18
N SER A 549 -1.62 16.05 -3.14
CA SER A 549 -1.61 16.91 -1.97
C SER A 549 -2.85 17.80 -1.92
N LEU A 550 -3.65 17.67 -0.85
CA LEU A 550 -4.84 18.51 -0.64
C LEU A 550 -4.45 19.97 -0.42
N LYS A 551 -3.38 20.22 0.37
CA LYS A 551 -2.87 21.56 0.65
C LYS A 551 -2.43 22.31 -0.61
N LYS A 552 -1.81 21.59 -1.57
CA LYS A 552 -1.33 22.17 -2.84
C LYS A 552 -2.37 22.05 -3.97
N ARG A 553 -3.54 21.47 -3.73
CA ARG A 553 -4.54 21.08 -4.73
C ARG A 553 -3.95 20.25 -5.88
N LEU A 554 -3.03 19.36 -5.55
CA LEU A 554 -2.38 18.50 -6.53
C LEU A 554 -3.03 17.12 -6.49
N GLN A 555 -3.57 16.69 -7.63
CA GLN A 555 -4.08 15.33 -7.81
C GLN A 555 -2.93 14.32 -7.87
N PRO A 556 -3.13 13.07 -7.43
CA PRO A 556 -2.16 12.02 -7.66
C PRO A 556 -2.01 11.75 -9.17
N GLU A 557 -0.84 11.25 -9.56
CA GLU A 557 -0.61 10.81 -10.94
C GLU A 557 -1.64 9.78 -11.37
N ARG A 558 -2.07 9.89 -12.62
CA ARG A 558 -3.15 9.05 -13.14
C ARG A 558 -2.67 7.62 -13.35
N VAL A 559 -3.52 6.69 -12.97
CA VAL A 559 -3.29 5.25 -13.14
C VAL A 559 -4.49 4.66 -13.86
N LYS A 560 -4.26 3.79 -14.83
CA LYS A 560 -5.33 3.05 -15.53
C LYS A 560 -4.96 1.58 -15.68
N LEU A 561 -5.96 0.73 -15.62
CA LEU A 561 -5.84 -0.66 -16.08
C LEU A 561 -6.23 -0.70 -17.57
N TYR A 562 -5.38 -1.32 -18.37
CA TYR A 562 -5.70 -1.54 -19.77
C TYR A 562 -6.95 -2.42 -19.89
N LYS A 563 -7.91 -1.99 -20.70
CA LYS A 563 -9.13 -2.74 -21.01
C LYS A 563 -9.02 -3.34 -22.40
N LEU A 564 -9.24 -4.63 -22.53
CA LEU A 564 -9.36 -5.32 -23.81
C LEU A 564 -10.64 -4.84 -24.53
N ALA A 565 -10.75 -5.12 -25.83
CA ALA A 565 -11.92 -4.77 -26.64
C ALA A 565 -13.25 -5.37 -26.10
N ASP A 566 -13.19 -6.46 -25.34
CA ASP A 566 -14.35 -7.05 -24.65
C ASP A 566 -14.64 -6.44 -23.27
N GLY A 567 -13.94 -5.37 -22.90
CA GLY A 567 -14.07 -4.66 -21.61
C GLY A 567 -13.36 -5.30 -20.42
N LYS A 568 -12.75 -6.47 -20.59
CA LYS A 568 -11.99 -7.12 -19.51
C LYS A 568 -10.65 -6.45 -19.26
N THR A 569 -10.21 -6.45 -18.02
CA THR A 569 -8.89 -5.94 -17.60
C THR A 569 -7.85 -7.05 -17.46
N THR A 570 -8.23 -8.31 -17.73
CA THR A 570 -7.34 -9.47 -17.62
C THR A 570 -7.09 -10.10 -18.97
N LEU A 571 -5.83 -10.41 -19.25
CA LEU A 571 -5.35 -11.06 -20.47
C LEU A 571 -4.81 -12.44 -20.13
N LYS A 572 -5.34 -13.49 -20.78
CA LYS A 572 -4.81 -14.85 -20.64
C LYS A 572 -3.75 -15.11 -21.71
N LEU A 573 -2.52 -15.33 -21.27
CA LEU A 573 -1.38 -15.65 -22.12
C LEU A 573 -1.20 -17.16 -22.26
N ARG A 574 -0.78 -17.58 -23.45
CA ARG A 574 -0.46 -18.98 -23.76
C ARG A 574 0.98 -19.10 -24.23
N GLN A 575 1.55 -20.27 -24.02
CA GLN A 575 2.91 -20.59 -24.41
C GLN A 575 3.16 -20.28 -25.91
N GLY A 576 4.30 -19.64 -26.21
CA GLY A 576 4.72 -19.28 -27.54
C GLY A 576 3.88 -18.19 -28.22
N TRP A 577 2.92 -17.55 -27.49
CA TRP A 577 2.10 -16.51 -28.06
C TRP A 577 2.77 -15.14 -27.96
N GLU A 578 2.64 -14.40 -29.04
CA GLU A 578 2.95 -12.98 -29.12
C GLU A 578 1.63 -12.21 -29.24
N ASN A 579 1.38 -11.30 -28.31
CA ASN A 579 0.16 -10.50 -28.26
C ASN A 579 0.53 -9.04 -28.52
N VAL A 580 -0.07 -8.45 -29.55
CA VAL A 580 0.08 -7.02 -29.85
C VAL A 580 -1.16 -6.28 -29.35
N LEU A 581 -0.96 -5.31 -28.48
CA LEU A 581 -2.04 -4.53 -27.86
C LEU A 581 -1.83 -3.04 -28.15
N PRO A 582 -2.79 -2.38 -28.81
CA PRO A 582 -2.71 -0.95 -29.06
C PRO A 582 -2.98 -0.16 -27.77
N ILE A 583 -2.17 0.85 -27.51
CA ILE A 583 -2.31 1.75 -26.35
C ILE A 583 -2.34 3.20 -26.87
N ASP A 584 -3.53 3.72 -27.09
CA ASP A 584 -3.70 5.17 -27.26
C ASP A 584 -3.79 5.80 -25.87
N VAL A 585 -2.71 6.49 -25.45
CA VAL A 585 -2.68 7.08 -24.10
C VAL A 585 -3.66 8.21 -23.92
N LYS A 586 -3.99 8.94 -24.98
CA LYS A 586 -4.97 10.01 -24.94
C LYS A 586 -6.38 9.47 -24.69
N GLU A 587 -6.74 8.38 -25.36
CA GLU A 587 -8.02 7.68 -25.14
C GLU A 587 -8.03 6.99 -23.77
N LEU A 588 -6.96 6.29 -23.40
CA LEU A 588 -6.85 5.57 -22.13
C LEU A 588 -7.03 6.50 -20.92
N PHE A 589 -6.46 7.72 -20.97
CA PHE A 589 -6.53 8.69 -19.89
C PHE A 589 -7.60 9.77 -20.12
N ALA A 590 -8.44 9.66 -21.15
CA ALA A 590 -9.65 10.50 -21.28
C ALA A 590 -10.55 10.31 -20.04
N GLU A 591 -11.06 11.41 -19.48
CA GLU A 591 -11.93 11.41 -18.29
C GLU A 591 -13.39 11.25 -18.67
#